data_af8160129d24f322a52f928726fabd89
#
_entry.id   af8160129d24f322a52f928726fabd89
#
_cell.length_a   1.000
_cell.length_b   1.000
_cell.length_c   1.000
_cell.angle_alpha   90.00
_cell.angle_beta   90.00
_cell.angle_gamma   90.00
#
_symmetry.space_group_name_H-M   'P 1'
#
loop_
_entity.id
_entity.type
_entity.pdbx_description
1 polymer ?
#
loop_
_entity_poly.entity_id
_entity_poly.type
_entity_poly.pdbx_seq_one_letter_code
_entity_poly.pdbx_strand_id
1 'polypeptide(L)'
;MKAKEIIKIIENVCPERLAYSWDNVGLLCGDENKDVKKVFVTLDTNINTVKEAISKNADMIVSHHPILLGGIKRIDYSTSVGQMLKLLIENNIPLFAAHTNMDTAKGGINDKLAEMFELTDIKILDQHTDDSSAGLGRYGRLEKTIKFGDFTEHCKKILGTPFLRVSGDFEKDINTVAVASGSCSEIIPIAFEKGADVIITGDMKYHNMIDMTELGICVIDAGHYPTEICVMDIFEDILKDTDIEIIKSENKDIFKLV
;
A
#
# COMPACT_ATOMS: atom_id res chain seq x y z
N MET A 1 -23.14 10.14 6.59
CA MET A 1 -23.21 8.66 6.62
C MET A 1 -22.76 8.15 7.98
N LYS A 2 -23.09 6.89 8.34
CA LYS A 2 -22.49 6.24 9.51
C LYS A 2 -21.11 5.67 9.14
N ALA A 3 -20.18 5.59 10.10
CA ALA A 3 -18.85 5.01 9.87
C ALA A 3 -18.94 3.60 9.29
N LYS A 4 -19.83 2.73 9.77
CA LYS A 4 -20.08 1.39 9.22
C LYS A 4 -20.52 1.38 7.74
N GLU A 5 -21.20 2.42 7.27
CA GLU A 5 -21.60 2.50 5.87
C GLU A 5 -20.40 2.83 4.97
N ILE A 6 -19.48 3.68 5.45
CA ILE A 6 -18.20 3.98 4.79
C ILE A 6 -17.32 2.73 4.77
N ILE A 7 -17.19 2.04 5.90
CA ILE A 7 -16.46 0.77 6.02
C ILE A 7 -16.99 -0.23 4.98
N LYS A 8 -18.30 -0.42 4.91
CA LYS A 8 -18.90 -1.33 3.95
C LYS A 8 -18.61 -0.97 2.48
N ILE A 9 -18.54 0.32 2.15
CA ILE A 9 -18.18 0.75 0.79
C ILE A 9 -16.73 0.35 0.48
N ILE A 10 -15.80 0.54 1.42
CA ILE A 10 -14.39 0.15 1.24
C ILE A 10 -14.27 -1.38 1.18
N GLU A 11 -14.96 -2.10 2.04
CA GLU A 11 -14.95 -3.58 2.07
C GLU A 11 -15.61 -4.24 0.85
N ASN A 12 -16.45 -3.53 0.10
CA ASN A 12 -16.91 -4.04 -1.20
C ASN A 12 -15.76 -4.16 -2.22
N VAL A 13 -14.70 -3.37 -2.07
CA VAL A 13 -13.49 -3.43 -2.91
C VAL A 13 -12.46 -4.37 -2.28
N CYS A 14 -12.14 -4.19 -1.00
CA CYS A 14 -11.12 -4.94 -0.27
C CYS A 14 -11.69 -5.57 1.01
N PRO A 15 -12.50 -6.64 0.91
CA PRO A 15 -13.10 -7.28 2.08
C PRO A 15 -12.02 -7.86 3.02
N GLU A 16 -12.30 -7.84 4.35
CA GLU A 16 -11.37 -8.32 5.39
C GLU A 16 -10.86 -9.75 5.13
N ARG A 17 -11.68 -10.63 4.52
CA ARG A 17 -11.28 -12.01 4.18
C ARG A 17 -10.08 -12.12 3.24
N LEU A 18 -9.70 -11.05 2.56
CA LEU A 18 -8.52 -10.99 1.70
C LEU A 18 -7.24 -10.63 2.47
N ALA A 19 -7.35 -10.26 3.74
CA ALA A 19 -6.19 -9.99 4.57
C ALA A 19 -5.46 -11.27 4.95
N TYR A 20 -4.15 -11.19 5.11
CA TYR A 20 -3.36 -12.28 5.65
C TYR A 20 -3.74 -12.56 7.10
N SER A 21 -3.67 -13.82 7.53
CA SER A 21 -4.08 -14.27 8.86
C SER A 21 -3.33 -13.62 10.03
N TRP A 22 -2.16 -13.05 9.79
CA TRP A 22 -1.35 -12.33 10.78
C TRP A 22 -1.70 -10.85 10.89
N ASP A 23 -2.45 -10.34 9.91
CA ASP A 23 -2.80 -8.92 9.80
C ASP A 23 -3.96 -8.54 10.73
N ASN A 24 -4.16 -7.24 10.92
CA ASN A 24 -5.23 -6.69 11.73
C ASN A 24 -5.88 -5.50 11.01
N VAL A 25 -6.83 -5.81 10.16
CA VAL A 25 -7.59 -4.84 9.36
C VAL A 25 -8.97 -4.57 9.94
N GLY A 26 -9.71 -3.64 9.36
CA GLY A 26 -11.06 -3.29 9.79
C GLY A 26 -11.10 -2.11 10.78
N LEU A 27 -12.14 -2.01 11.58
CA LEU A 27 -12.30 -0.94 12.57
C LEU A 27 -11.42 -1.22 13.80
N LEU A 28 -10.30 -0.51 13.88
CA LEU A 28 -9.30 -0.69 14.95
C LEU A 28 -9.61 0.09 16.23
N CYS A 29 -10.36 1.18 16.13
CA CYS A 29 -10.73 2.03 17.26
C CYS A 29 -11.98 2.83 16.90
N GLY A 30 -12.87 3.04 17.88
CA GLY A 30 -14.01 3.96 17.76
C GLY A 30 -15.36 3.29 17.59
N ASP A 31 -16.38 4.10 17.29
CA ASP A 31 -17.79 3.69 17.17
C ASP A 31 -18.21 3.62 15.69
N GLU A 32 -18.59 2.44 15.22
CA GLU A 32 -19.10 2.20 13.87
C GLU A 32 -20.39 2.95 13.55
N ASN A 33 -21.15 3.37 14.58
CA ASN A 33 -22.41 4.09 14.43
C ASN A 33 -22.25 5.61 14.47
N LYS A 34 -21.01 6.13 14.58
CA LYS A 34 -20.74 7.57 14.52
C LYS A 34 -21.20 8.16 13.19
N ASP A 35 -21.81 9.35 13.25
CA ASP A 35 -22.07 10.16 12.07
C ASP A 35 -20.78 10.76 11.52
N VAL A 36 -20.52 10.56 10.23
CA VAL A 36 -19.30 10.99 9.52
C VAL A 36 -19.70 11.86 8.34
N LYS A 37 -19.07 13.03 8.24
CA LYS A 37 -19.16 13.95 7.11
C LYS A 37 -17.80 14.17 6.45
N LYS A 38 -16.71 14.00 7.21
CA LYS A 38 -15.34 14.20 6.76
C LYS A 38 -14.49 12.97 7.05
N VAL A 39 -13.92 12.38 6.02
CA VAL A 39 -12.98 11.27 6.12
C VAL A 39 -11.58 11.76 5.82
N PHE A 40 -10.65 11.49 6.73
CA PHE A 40 -9.22 11.73 6.55
C PHE A 40 -8.56 10.44 6.07
N VAL A 41 -8.01 10.44 4.86
CA VAL A 41 -7.33 9.29 4.26
C VAL A 41 -5.80 9.44 4.38
N THR A 42 -5.12 8.36 4.75
CA THR A 42 -3.67 8.37 4.96
C THR A 42 -3.05 7.00 4.65
N LEU A 43 -1.77 7.00 4.27
CA LEU A 43 -0.98 5.77 4.23
C LEU A 43 -0.68 5.31 5.66
N ASP A 44 -0.04 6.15 6.45
CA ASP A 44 0.39 5.85 7.82
C ASP A 44 -0.46 6.57 8.85
N THR A 45 -0.85 5.84 9.91
CA THR A 45 -1.38 6.45 11.12
C THR A 45 -0.28 6.60 12.15
N ASN A 46 0.14 7.83 12.38
CA ASN A 46 1.10 8.20 13.42
C ASN A 46 0.58 9.41 14.24
N ILE A 47 1.31 9.82 15.29
CA ILE A 47 0.86 10.90 16.17
C ILE A 47 0.60 12.21 15.39
N ASN A 48 1.41 12.50 14.37
CA ASN A 48 1.28 13.73 13.58
C ASN A 48 0.06 13.66 12.66
N THR A 49 -0.17 12.52 11.99
CA THR A 49 -1.35 12.32 11.13
C THR A 49 -2.64 12.34 11.93
N VAL A 50 -2.67 11.77 13.15
CA VAL A 50 -3.85 11.87 14.03
C VAL A 50 -4.10 13.33 14.45
N LYS A 51 -3.05 14.09 14.81
CA LYS A 51 -3.19 15.52 15.13
C LYS A 51 -3.64 16.34 13.92
N GLU A 52 -3.15 16.01 12.73
CA GLU A 52 -3.57 16.66 11.49
C GLU A 52 -5.07 16.41 11.23
N ALA A 53 -5.53 15.15 11.33
CA ALA A 53 -6.93 14.80 11.19
C ALA A 53 -7.83 15.56 12.17
N ILE A 54 -7.41 15.69 13.46
CA ILE A 54 -8.11 16.47 14.48
C ILE A 54 -8.17 17.94 14.06
N SER A 55 -7.05 18.54 13.65
CA SER A 55 -6.97 19.94 13.26
C SER A 55 -7.83 20.29 12.05
N LYS A 56 -8.02 19.33 11.15
CA LYS A 56 -8.88 19.44 9.96
C LYS A 56 -10.34 19.08 10.25
N ASN A 57 -10.69 18.80 11.52
CA ASN A 57 -12.01 18.39 11.98
C ASN A 57 -12.53 17.15 11.25
N ALA A 58 -11.68 16.15 11.05
CA ALA A 58 -12.08 14.88 10.50
C ALA A 58 -12.98 14.10 11.46
N ASP A 59 -14.00 13.47 10.93
CA ASP A 59 -14.90 12.63 11.72
C ASP A 59 -14.43 11.18 11.81
N MET A 60 -13.63 10.71 10.84
CA MET A 60 -13.11 9.35 10.73
C MET A 60 -11.75 9.38 10.04
N ILE A 61 -10.87 8.44 10.42
CA ILE A 61 -9.61 8.18 9.70
C ILE A 61 -9.74 6.84 8.99
N VAL A 62 -9.33 6.81 7.71
CA VAL A 62 -9.13 5.61 6.91
C VAL A 62 -7.65 5.55 6.57
N SER A 63 -6.97 4.49 7.01
CA SER A 63 -5.54 4.28 6.76
C SER A 63 -5.26 2.99 6.00
N HIS A 64 -4.11 2.93 5.37
CA HIS A 64 -3.58 1.66 4.88
C HIS A 64 -2.94 0.90 6.04
N HIS A 65 -1.91 1.44 6.65
CA HIS A 65 -1.21 0.78 7.74
C HIS A 65 -2.00 0.79 9.04
N PRO A 66 -2.22 -0.40 9.66
CA PRO A 66 -2.87 -0.51 10.97
C PRO A 66 -1.92 -0.10 12.09
N ILE A 67 -2.45 0.58 13.13
CA ILE A 67 -1.67 0.90 14.33
C ILE A 67 -1.54 -0.27 15.30
N LEU A 68 -2.31 -1.34 15.10
CA LEU A 68 -2.43 -2.49 15.98
C LEU A 68 -2.19 -3.79 15.18
N LEU A 69 -0.95 -4.03 14.70
CA LEU A 69 -0.59 -5.27 13.98
C LEU A 69 -0.72 -6.53 14.85
N GLY A 70 -0.61 -6.39 16.16
CA GLY A 70 -0.80 -7.47 17.12
C GLY A 70 -1.79 -7.07 18.20
N GLY A 71 -2.27 -8.04 18.98
CA GLY A 71 -3.12 -7.75 20.13
C GLY A 71 -2.42 -6.84 21.14
N ILE A 72 -3.15 -5.87 21.72
CA ILE A 72 -2.64 -5.05 22.81
C ILE A 72 -3.04 -5.63 24.16
N LYS A 73 -2.05 -5.71 25.08
CA LYS A 73 -2.29 -6.16 26.45
C LYS A 73 -2.60 -5.00 27.40
N ARG A 74 -2.21 -3.79 27.04
CA ARG A 74 -2.41 -2.56 27.83
C ARG A 74 -2.33 -1.34 26.92
N ILE A 75 -3.03 -0.27 27.28
CA ILE A 75 -2.94 1.06 26.68
C ILE A 75 -2.05 1.89 27.60
N ASP A 76 -0.84 2.20 27.16
CA ASP A 76 0.14 2.96 27.91
C ASP A 76 0.46 4.25 27.14
N TYR A 77 0.06 5.38 27.70
CA TYR A 77 0.21 6.69 27.09
C TYR A 77 1.66 7.19 26.95
N SER A 78 2.63 6.46 27.52
CA SER A 78 4.05 6.71 27.25
C SER A 78 4.51 6.16 25.89
N THR A 79 3.75 5.26 25.27
CA THR A 79 4.04 4.70 23.95
C THR A 79 3.36 5.51 22.84
N SER A 80 3.89 5.43 21.60
CA SER A 80 3.28 6.07 20.42
C SER A 80 1.86 5.55 20.16
N VAL A 81 1.66 4.23 20.22
CA VAL A 81 0.34 3.60 20.04
C VAL A 81 -0.65 4.07 21.12
N GLY A 82 -0.22 4.09 22.40
CA GLY A 82 -1.08 4.57 23.48
C GLY A 82 -1.46 6.05 23.35
N GLN A 83 -0.54 6.89 22.86
CA GLN A 83 -0.83 8.30 22.58
C GLN A 83 -1.82 8.46 21.43
N MET A 84 -1.66 7.69 20.33
CA MET A 84 -2.61 7.71 19.21
C MET A 84 -3.99 7.27 19.64
N LEU A 85 -4.11 6.15 20.37
CA LEU A 85 -5.39 5.66 20.90
C LEU A 85 -6.04 6.70 21.81
N LYS A 86 -5.26 7.33 22.71
CA LYS A 86 -5.76 8.42 23.56
C LYS A 86 -6.37 9.54 22.73
N LEU A 87 -5.63 10.05 21.74
CA LEU A 87 -6.10 11.14 20.88
C LEU A 87 -7.37 10.76 20.11
N LEU A 88 -7.43 9.54 19.55
CA LEU A 88 -8.59 9.05 18.80
C LEU A 88 -9.84 8.94 19.70
N ILE A 89 -9.68 8.38 20.90
CA ILE A 89 -10.76 8.20 21.88
C ILE A 89 -11.26 9.54 22.40
N GLU A 90 -10.37 10.43 22.83
CA GLU A 90 -10.73 11.75 23.38
C GLU A 90 -11.44 12.66 22.34
N ASN A 91 -11.15 12.48 21.06
CA ASN A 91 -11.79 13.23 19.96
C ASN A 91 -12.91 12.44 19.28
N ASN A 92 -13.22 11.23 19.78
CA ASN A 92 -14.26 10.37 19.21
C ASN A 92 -14.08 10.15 17.70
N ILE A 93 -12.85 9.85 17.24
CA ILE A 93 -12.51 9.61 15.83
C ILE A 93 -12.31 8.12 15.61
N PRO A 94 -13.23 7.42 14.90
CA PRO A 94 -13.02 6.04 14.45
C PRO A 94 -11.81 5.96 13.51
N LEU A 95 -11.02 4.89 13.68
CA LEU A 95 -9.92 4.53 12.81
C LEU A 95 -10.21 3.17 12.16
N PHE A 96 -10.27 3.16 10.85
CA PHE A 96 -10.37 1.96 10.01
C PHE A 96 -9.09 1.76 9.23
N ALA A 97 -8.62 0.53 9.12
CA ALA A 97 -7.45 0.16 8.31
C ALA A 97 -7.81 -0.87 7.24
N ALA A 98 -7.33 -0.65 6.02
CA ALA A 98 -7.33 -1.61 4.92
C ALA A 98 -5.88 -1.78 4.44
N HIS A 99 -5.25 -2.87 4.85
CA HIS A 99 -3.83 -3.15 4.69
C HIS A 99 -3.63 -4.28 3.66
N THR A 100 -3.24 -5.47 4.07
CA THR A 100 -2.99 -6.56 3.12
C THR A 100 -4.22 -6.98 2.30
N ASN A 101 -5.43 -6.73 2.78
CA ASN A 101 -6.64 -6.88 1.98
C ASN A 101 -6.72 -5.88 0.83
N MET A 102 -6.17 -4.66 0.97
CA MET A 102 -6.07 -3.67 -0.10
C MET A 102 -4.94 -4.03 -1.07
N ASP A 103 -3.85 -4.65 -0.60
CA ASP A 103 -2.75 -5.12 -1.47
C ASP A 103 -3.19 -6.28 -2.36
N THR A 104 -4.05 -7.16 -1.84
CA THR A 104 -4.49 -8.37 -2.55
C THR A 104 -5.72 -8.13 -3.42
N ALA A 105 -6.55 -7.15 -3.09
CA ALA A 105 -7.82 -6.91 -3.76
C ALA A 105 -7.66 -6.58 -5.26
N LYS A 106 -8.65 -6.97 -6.05
CA LYS A 106 -8.83 -6.43 -7.39
C LYS A 106 -9.21 -4.95 -7.31
N GLY A 107 -8.49 -4.11 -8.05
CA GLY A 107 -8.62 -2.63 -7.97
C GLY A 107 -7.90 -2.03 -6.76
N GLY A 108 -7.08 -2.81 -6.04
CA GLY A 108 -6.23 -2.34 -4.95
C GLY A 108 -4.88 -1.79 -5.42
N ILE A 109 -3.93 -1.67 -4.48
CA ILE A 109 -2.64 -0.98 -4.71
C ILE A 109 -1.86 -1.60 -5.86
N ASN A 110 -1.79 -2.93 -5.93
CA ASN A 110 -0.98 -3.59 -6.96
C ASN A 110 -1.58 -3.48 -8.36
N ASP A 111 -2.91 -3.39 -8.50
CA ASP A 111 -3.55 -3.04 -9.77
C ASP A 111 -3.24 -1.59 -10.15
N LYS A 112 -3.29 -0.67 -9.18
CA LYS A 112 -2.96 0.74 -9.40
C LYS A 112 -1.50 0.92 -9.84
N LEU A 113 -0.56 0.22 -9.21
CA LEU A 113 0.84 0.22 -9.65
C LEU A 113 0.98 -0.29 -11.08
N ALA A 114 0.34 -1.42 -11.41
CA ALA A 114 0.39 -1.95 -12.78
C ALA A 114 -0.18 -0.96 -13.82
N GLU A 115 -1.25 -0.23 -13.48
CA GLU A 115 -1.79 0.86 -14.31
C GLU A 115 -0.80 2.03 -14.44
N MET A 116 -0.17 2.47 -13.35
CA MET A 116 0.80 3.57 -13.35
C MET A 116 1.99 3.25 -14.25
N PHE A 117 2.41 1.98 -14.31
CA PHE A 117 3.45 1.50 -15.22
C PHE A 117 2.94 1.17 -16.63
N GLU A 118 1.66 1.45 -16.92
CA GLU A 118 1.04 1.21 -18.23
C GLU A 118 1.18 -0.25 -18.72
N LEU A 119 1.16 -1.20 -17.77
CA LEU A 119 1.32 -2.62 -18.11
C LEU A 119 0.09 -3.14 -18.85
N THR A 120 0.33 -3.98 -19.84
CA THR A 120 -0.68 -4.73 -20.59
C THR A 120 -0.65 -6.21 -20.20
N ASP A 121 -1.70 -6.98 -20.54
CA ASP A 121 -1.82 -8.40 -20.19
C ASP A 121 -1.61 -8.67 -18.69
N ILE A 122 -2.13 -7.80 -17.84
CA ILE A 122 -1.93 -7.83 -16.39
C ILE A 122 -2.51 -9.12 -15.80
N LYS A 123 -1.71 -9.78 -14.96
CA LYS A 123 -2.06 -10.99 -14.21
C LYS A 123 -1.63 -10.87 -12.77
N ILE A 124 -2.31 -11.63 -11.89
CA ILE A 124 -1.93 -11.76 -10.49
C ILE A 124 -0.62 -12.52 -10.39
N LEU A 125 0.30 -12.01 -9.56
CA LEU A 125 1.61 -12.61 -9.38
C LEU A 125 1.53 -13.81 -8.42
N ASP A 126 1.01 -13.61 -7.21
CA ASP A 126 0.74 -14.65 -6.22
C ASP A 126 -0.76 -14.68 -5.87
N GLN A 127 -1.44 -15.73 -6.31
CA GLN A 127 -2.89 -15.82 -6.22
C GLN A 127 -3.35 -16.14 -4.80
N HIS A 128 -4.38 -15.42 -4.32
CA HIS A 128 -5.01 -15.73 -3.03
C HIS A 128 -5.65 -17.12 -3.03
N THR A 129 -5.49 -17.86 -1.93
CA THR A 129 -5.94 -19.27 -1.85
C THR A 129 -7.45 -19.44 -2.01
N ASP A 130 -8.22 -18.51 -1.47
CA ASP A 130 -9.68 -18.59 -1.36
C ASP A 130 -10.42 -17.73 -2.40
N ASP A 131 -9.69 -16.93 -3.18
CA ASP A 131 -10.26 -16.03 -4.19
C ASP A 131 -9.34 -15.89 -5.41
N SER A 132 -9.71 -16.54 -6.51
CA SER A 132 -8.92 -16.52 -7.75
C SER A 132 -8.88 -15.16 -8.45
N SER A 133 -9.72 -14.21 -8.05
CA SER A 133 -9.73 -12.84 -8.59
C SER A 133 -8.87 -11.88 -7.78
N ALA A 134 -8.29 -12.34 -6.66
CA ALA A 134 -7.46 -11.58 -5.74
C ALA A 134 -6.08 -12.25 -5.57
N GLY A 135 -5.09 -11.49 -5.12
CA GLY A 135 -3.74 -11.97 -4.85
C GLY A 135 -2.73 -10.85 -4.79
N LEU A 136 -1.56 -11.16 -4.23
CA LEU A 136 -0.48 -10.21 -4.02
C LEU A 136 0.31 -9.97 -5.32
N GLY A 137 0.62 -8.70 -5.56
CA GLY A 137 1.40 -8.29 -6.73
C GLY A 137 0.69 -8.50 -8.08
N ARG A 138 1.22 -7.85 -9.07
CA ARG A 138 0.80 -7.97 -10.47
C ARG A 138 2.03 -8.13 -11.36
N TYR A 139 1.84 -8.77 -12.51
CA TYR A 139 2.85 -8.74 -13.58
C TYR A 139 2.15 -8.57 -14.93
N GLY A 140 2.86 -7.95 -15.85
CA GLY A 140 2.34 -7.67 -17.18
C GLY A 140 3.47 -7.29 -18.13
N ARG A 141 3.12 -6.78 -19.30
CA ARG A 141 4.08 -6.41 -20.34
C ARG A 141 4.10 -4.93 -20.59
N LEU A 142 5.28 -4.39 -20.82
CA LEU A 142 5.43 -3.08 -21.42
C LEU A 142 5.01 -3.11 -22.89
N GLU A 143 4.51 -2.00 -23.40
CA GLU A 143 4.20 -1.86 -24.84
C GLU A 143 5.45 -2.06 -25.71
N LYS A 144 6.60 -1.60 -25.21
CA LYS A 144 7.90 -1.70 -25.89
C LYS A 144 8.98 -2.17 -24.92
N THR A 145 9.86 -3.01 -25.44
CA THR A 145 11.06 -3.42 -24.72
C THR A 145 11.96 -2.20 -24.47
N ILE A 146 12.48 -2.05 -23.26
CA ILE A 146 13.36 -0.96 -22.83
C ILE A 146 14.56 -1.53 -22.08
N LYS A 147 15.72 -0.85 -22.12
CA LYS A 147 16.87 -1.23 -21.29
C LYS A 147 16.59 -1.01 -19.82
N PHE A 148 17.10 -1.89 -18.96
CA PHE A 148 16.89 -1.78 -17.49
C PHE A 148 17.34 -0.43 -16.95
N GLY A 149 18.48 0.09 -17.43
CA GLY A 149 18.95 1.42 -17.04
C GLY A 149 17.94 2.53 -17.33
N ASP A 150 17.35 2.55 -18.53
CA ASP A 150 16.33 3.52 -18.91
C ASP A 150 15.02 3.30 -18.12
N PHE A 151 14.67 2.03 -17.85
CA PHE A 151 13.50 1.68 -17.05
C PHE A 151 13.61 2.19 -15.61
N THR A 152 14.80 2.18 -15.00
CA THR A 152 15.00 2.78 -13.67
C THR A 152 14.68 4.25 -13.62
N GLU A 153 15.06 5.02 -14.64
CA GLU A 153 14.71 6.45 -14.73
C GLU A 153 13.20 6.67 -14.97
N HIS A 154 12.56 5.75 -15.67
CA HIS A 154 11.10 5.75 -15.83
C HIS A 154 10.40 5.49 -14.49
N CYS A 155 10.86 4.50 -13.71
CA CYS A 155 10.34 4.20 -12.38
C CYS A 155 10.41 5.40 -11.43
N LYS A 156 11.53 6.13 -11.40
CA LYS A 156 11.66 7.35 -10.57
C LYS A 156 10.57 8.37 -10.88
N LYS A 157 10.28 8.57 -12.17
CA LYS A 157 9.27 9.54 -12.61
C LYS A 157 7.86 9.10 -12.21
N ILE A 158 7.52 7.84 -12.44
CA ILE A 158 6.19 7.27 -12.15
C ILE A 158 5.93 7.30 -10.64
N LEU A 159 6.89 6.86 -9.83
CA LEU A 159 6.74 6.76 -8.39
C LEU A 159 7.03 8.07 -7.66
N GLY A 160 7.46 9.12 -8.39
CA GLY A 160 7.76 10.41 -7.78
C GLY A 160 8.92 10.37 -6.76
N THR A 161 9.82 9.37 -6.89
CA THR A 161 10.95 9.21 -5.98
C THR A 161 12.26 9.62 -6.66
N PRO A 162 13.13 10.39 -6.01
CA PRO A 162 14.43 10.76 -6.57
C PRO A 162 15.47 9.63 -6.50
N PHE A 163 15.15 8.54 -5.79
CA PHE A 163 16.09 7.51 -5.41
C PHE A 163 15.48 6.11 -5.56
N LEU A 164 16.29 5.17 -6.09
CA LEU A 164 16.01 3.74 -6.16
C LEU A 164 17.26 2.97 -5.72
N ARG A 165 17.09 1.85 -5.03
CA ARG A 165 18.16 0.84 -4.92
C ARG A 165 17.87 -0.24 -5.96
N VAL A 166 18.83 -0.51 -6.83
CA VAL A 166 18.62 -1.43 -7.94
C VAL A 166 19.71 -2.49 -7.99
N SER A 167 19.35 -3.67 -8.52
CA SER A 167 20.27 -4.76 -8.77
C SER A 167 19.92 -5.43 -10.10
N GLY A 168 20.91 -5.75 -10.92
CA GLY A 168 20.77 -6.34 -12.24
C GLY A 168 21.64 -5.69 -13.28
N ASP A 169 21.63 -6.25 -14.50
CA ASP A 169 22.37 -5.76 -15.64
C ASP A 169 21.61 -4.58 -16.29
N PHE A 170 22.22 -3.39 -16.31
CA PHE A 170 21.63 -2.17 -16.89
C PHE A 170 21.38 -2.28 -18.40
N GLU A 171 22.09 -3.17 -19.10
CA GLU A 171 21.91 -3.43 -20.52
C GLU A 171 20.88 -4.52 -20.82
N LYS A 172 20.31 -5.16 -19.79
CA LYS A 172 19.27 -6.17 -19.98
C LYS A 172 18.01 -5.53 -20.58
N ASP A 173 17.43 -6.23 -21.55
CA ASP A 173 16.14 -5.88 -22.13
C ASP A 173 15.01 -6.24 -21.15
N ILE A 174 14.14 -5.27 -20.85
CA ILE A 174 12.96 -5.42 -19.97
C ILE A 174 11.70 -5.31 -20.81
N ASN A 175 10.84 -6.30 -20.71
CA ASN A 175 9.50 -6.31 -21.30
C ASN A 175 8.45 -6.79 -20.30
N THR A 176 8.74 -7.83 -19.52
CA THR A 176 7.83 -8.36 -18.50
C THR A 176 8.19 -7.77 -17.15
N VAL A 177 7.27 -6.99 -16.58
CA VAL A 177 7.44 -6.28 -15.32
C VAL A 177 6.51 -6.85 -14.26
N ALA A 178 7.05 -7.13 -13.09
CA ALA A 178 6.28 -7.43 -11.89
C ALA A 178 6.30 -6.23 -10.92
N VAL A 179 5.20 -6.02 -10.22
CA VAL A 179 5.06 -5.01 -9.16
C VAL A 179 4.47 -5.65 -7.90
N ALA A 180 5.03 -5.31 -6.75
CA ALA A 180 4.51 -5.71 -5.45
C ALA A 180 4.74 -4.56 -4.46
N SER A 181 3.66 -3.96 -3.96
CA SER A 181 3.70 -2.81 -3.05
C SER A 181 4.35 -3.16 -1.72
N GLY A 182 4.96 -2.17 -1.09
CA GLY A 182 5.56 -2.30 0.24
C GLY A 182 6.71 -3.30 0.32
N SER A 183 6.77 -4.05 1.41
CA SER A 183 7.83 -5.02 1.69
C SER A 183 7.43 -6.43 1.26
N CYS A 184 7.76 -6.82 0.04
CA CYS A 184 7.36 -8.10 -0.58
C CYS A 184 8.53 -8.92 -1.11
N SER A 185 9.61 -9.06 -0.33
CA SER A 185 10.78 -9.83 -0.78
C SER A 185 10.51 -11.31 -1.04
N GLU A 186 9.50 -11.89 -0.38
CA GLU A 186 9.11 -13.29 -0.50
C GLU A 186 8.43 -13.64 -1.84
N ILE A 187 7.90 -12.64 -2.54
CA ILE A 187 7.20 -12.86 -3.82
C ILE A 187 8.16 -12.87 -5.03
N ILE A 188 9.42 -12.47 -4.85
CA ILE A 188 10.37 -12.33 -5.96
C ILE A 188 10.67 -13.66 -6.66
N PRO A 189 10.83 -14.79 -5.97
CA PRO A 189 10.97 -16.08 -6.64
C PRO A 189 9.78 -16.41 -7.55
N ILE A 190 8.57 -16.05 -7.14
CA ILE A 190 7.36 -16.23 -7.93
C ILE A 190 7.41 -15.34 -9.20
N ALA A 191 7.87 -14.10 -9.07
CA ALA A 191 8.06 -13.22 -10.22
C ALA A 191 9.04 -13.81 -11.24
N PHE A 192 10.14 -14.39 -10.77
CA PHE A 192 11.11 -15.09 -11.62
C PHE A 192 10.45 -16.30 -12.33
N GLU A 193 9.72 -17.14 -11.61
CA GLU A 193 9.02 -18.30 -12.16
C GLU A 193 7.95 -17.89 -13.20
N LYS A 194 7.33 -16.73 -13.04
CA LYS A 194 6.37 -16.15 -14.01
C LYS A 194 7.08 -15.50 -15.22
N GLY A 195 8.41 -15.49 -15.24
CA GLY A 195 9.21 -14.94 -16.34
C GLY A 195 9.29 -13.42 -16.33
N ALA A 196 9.20 -12.77 -15.17
CA ALA A 196 9.44 -11.34 -15.06
C ALA A 196 10.93 -11.03 -15.31
N ASP A 197 11.19 -10.01 -16.11
CA ASP A 197 12.54 -9.47 -16.33
C ASP A 197 13.00 -8.61 -15.17
N VAL A 198 12.04 -7.92 -14.54
CA VAL A 198 12.25 -7.02 -13.40
C VAL A 198 11.08 -7.10 -12.43
N ILE A 199 11.37 -6.92 -11.14
CA ILE A 199 10.36 -6.69 -10.11
C ILE A 199 10.60 -5.35 -9.41
N ILE A 200 9.50 -4.61 -9.16
CA ILE A 200 9.47 -3.37 -8.39
C ILE A 200 8.79 -3.65 -7.06
N THR A 201 9.46 -3.35 -5.95
CA THR A 201 8.95 -3.51 -4.58
C THR A 201 9.67 -2.53 -3.63
N GLY A 202 9.52 -2.68 -2.33
CA GLY A 202 10.21 -1.90 -1.32
C GLY A 202 10.90 -2.75 -0.25
N ASP A 203 11.67 -2.10 0.63
CA ASP A 203 12.29 -2.65 1.83
C ASP A 203 13.15 -3.92 1.62
N MET A 204 13.86 -3.97 0.51
CA MET A 204 14.66 -5.12 0.12
C MET A 204 15.89 -5.30 1.03
N LYS A 205 16.06 -6.52 1.51
CA LYS A 205 17.29 -6.93 2.21
C LYS A 205 18.41 -7.21 1.22
N TYR A 206 19.65 -6.91 1.63
CA TYR A 206 20.84 -7.06 0.78
C TYR A 206 20.99 -8.47 0.17
N HIS A 207 20.83 -9.53 0.98
CA HIS A 207 20.98 -10.90 0.49
C HIS A 207 19.89 -11.29 -0.50
N ASN A 208 18.64 -10.85 -0.30
CA ASN A 208 17.57 -11.12 -1.24
C ASN A 208 17.86 -10.50 -2.63
N MET A 209 18.49 -9.32 -2.67
CA MET A 209 18.89 -8.71 -3.92
C MET A 209 20.00 -9.49 -4.63
N ILE A 210 21.00 -10.01 -3.88
CA ILE A 210 22.05 -10.86 -4.46
C ILE A 210 21.43 -12.10 -5.08
N ASP A 211 20.68 -12.87 -4.29
CA ASP A 211 20.12 -14.16 -4.70
C ASP A 211 19.29 -14.03 -5.99
N MET A 212 18.50 -12.97 -6.09
CA MET A 212 17.65 -12.73 -7.25
C MET A 212 18.45 -12.27 -8.49
N THR A 213 19.48 -11.45 -8.27
CA THR A 213 20.36 -11.02 -9.36
C THR A 213 21.14 -12.21 -9.95
N GLU A 214 21.57 -13.16 -9.12
CA GLU A 214 22.21 -14.38 -9.58
C GLU A 214 21.29 -15.27 -10.41
N LEU A 215 19.96 -15.22 -10.16
CA LEU A 215 18.93 -15.86 -10.99
C LEU A 215 18.64 -15.10 -12.29
N GLY A 216 19.20 -13.90 -12.44
CA GLY A 216 19.07 -13.09 -13.67
C GLY A 216 17.83 -12.21 -13.73
N ILE A 217 17.06 -12.05 -12.64
CA ILE A 217 15.98 -11.06 -12.55
C ILE A 217 16.55 -9.73 -12.07
N CYS A 218 16.14 -8.62 -12.69
CA CYS A 218 16.44 -7.29 -12.18
C CYS A 218 15.50 -6.95 -11.02
N VAL A 219 16.02 -6.27 -10.00
CA VAL A 219 15.24 -5.85 -8.83
C VAL A 219 15.32 -4.35 -8.65
N ILE A 220 14.18 -3.72 -8.46
CA ILE A 220 14.05 -2.31 -8.09
C ILE A 220 13.42 -2.23 -6.71
N ASP A 221 14.21 -1.84 -5.71
CA ASP A 221 13.71 -1.41 -4.42
C ASP A 221 13.44 0.10 -4.49
N ALA A 222 12.18 0.42 -4.68
CA ALA A 222 11.72 1.81 -4.79
C ALA A 222 11.37 2.44 -3.45
N GLY A 223 11.45 1.64 -2.37
CA GLY A 223 11.01 2.02 -1.04
C GLY A 223 9.52 1.73 -0.78
N HIS A 224 9.17 1.64 0.48
CA HIS A 224 7.82 1.33 0.95
C HIS A 224 6.83 2.43 0.54
N TYR A 225 7.10 3.65 1.00
CA TYR A 225 6.24 4.81 0.77
C TYR A 225 5.92 5.07 -0.72
N PRO A 226 6.88 5.12 -1.65
CA PRO A 226 6.58 5.39 -3.05
C PRO A 226 5.71 4.33 -3.72
N THR A 227 5.79 3.08 -3.27
CA THR A 227 5.02 1.97 -3.84
C THR A 227 3.60 1.88 -3.28
N GLU A 228 3.28 2.58 -2.19
CA GLU A 228 1.98 2.48 -1.52
C GLU A 228 1.21 3.79 -1.41
N ILE A 229 1.86 4.95 -1.58
CA ILE A 229 1.20 6.26 -1.37
C ILE A 229 -0.02 6.46 -2.28
N CYS A 230 -0.09 5.77 -3.42
CA CYS A 230 -1.24 5.78 -4.33
C CYS A 230 -2.53 5.25 -3.66
N VAL A 231 -2.44 4.58 -2.51
CA VAL A 231 -3.61 4.12 -1.76
C VAL A 231 -4.55 5.26 -1.36
N MET A 232 -4.01 6.45 -1.14
CA MET A 232 -4.86 7.61 -0.81
C MET A 232 -5.76 8.01 -1.99
N ASP A 233 -5.26 7.87 -3.23
CA ASP A 233 -6.07 8.09 -4.43
C ASP A 233 -7.13 7.00 -4.60
N ILE A 234 -6.78 5.75 -4.24
CA ILE A 234 -7.72 4.62 -4.27
C ILE A 234 -8.87 4.85 -3.26
N PHE A 235 -8.57 5.26 -2.02
CA PHE A 235 -9.61 5.58 -1.03
C PHE A 235 -10.50 6.74 -1.50
N GLU A 236 -9.92 7.78 -2.10
CA GLU A 236 -10.68 8.88 -2.68
C GLU A 236 -11.60 8.39 -3.80
N ASP A 237 -11.09 7.57 -4.72
CA ASP A 237 -11.88 7.01 -5.82
C ASP A 237 -13.01 6.10 -5.33
N ILE A 238 -12.80 5.30 -4.29
CA ILE A 238 -13.81 4.44 -3.68
C ILE A 238 -14.96 5.29 -3.07
N LEU A 239 -14.64 6.43 -2.49
CA LEU A 239 -15.59 7.26 -1.74
C LEU A 239 -16.15 8.45 -2.53
N LYS A 240 -15.66 8.72 -3.75
CA LYS A 240 -16.00 9.93 -4.53
C LYS A 240 -17.49 10.13 -4.85
N ASP A 241 -18.24 9.03 -4.96
CA ASP A 241 -19.68 9.07 -5.26
C ASP A 241 -20.55 9.19 -4.00
N THR A 242 -19.95 9.52 -2.85
CA THR A 242 -20.63 9.76 -1.59
C THR A 242 -20.69 11.25 -1.25
N ASP A 243 -21.58 11.64 -0.33
CA ASP A 243 -21.66 13.03 0.19
C ASP A 243 -20.58 13.32 1.26
N ILE A 244 -19.48 12.55 1.27
CA ILE A 244 -18.40 12.68 2.26
C ILE A 244 -17.31 13.62 1.72
N GLU A 245 -16.91 14.59 2.54
CA GLU A 245 -15.70 15.37 2.30
C GLU A 245 -14.46 14.49 2.57
N ILE A 246 -13.60 14.33 1.58
CA ILE A 246 -12.38 13.53 1.69
C ILE A 246 -11.18 14.46 1.84
N ILE A 247 -10.38 14.23 2.87
CA ILE A 247 -9.17 15.00 3.18
C ILE A 247 -7.98 14.05 3.11
N LYS A 248 -7.07 14.28 2.18
CA LYS A 248 -5.80 13.54 2.13
C LYS A 248 -4.81 14.08 3.15
N SER A 249 -4.09 13.17 3.79
CA SER A 249 -2.95 13.50 4.66
C SER A 249 -1.85 14.22 3.85
N GLU A 250 -1.21 15.20 4.50
CA GLU A 250 0.01 15.85 4.00
C GLU A 250 1.29 15.06 4.37
N ASN A 251 1.13 13.85 4.89
CA ASN A 251 2.23 12.99 5.28
C ASN A 251 3.20 12.75 4.12
N LYS A 252 4.48 12.70 4.44
CA LYS A 252 5.56 12.49 3.47
C LYS A 252 6.41 11.32 3.92
N ASP A 253 7.19 10.80 2.99
CA ASP A 253 8.20 9.80 3.29
C ASP A 253 9.06 10.25 4.47
N ILE A 254 9.29 9.32 5.41
CA ILE A 254 10.13 9.54 6.59
C ILE A 254 11.61 9.59 6.23
N PHE A 255 11.99 8.98 5.11
CA PHE A 255 13.38 8.96 4.66
C PHE A 255 13.75 10.26 3.94
N LYS A 256 14.97 10.72 4.17
CA LYS A 256 15.57 11.87 3.50
C LYS A 256 16.89 11.46 2.90
N LEU A 257 17.11 11.86 1.66
CA LEU A 257 18.43 11.73 1.03
C LEU A 257 19.34 12.86 1.54
N VAL A 258 20.55 12.49 1.94
CA VAL A 258 21.58 13.40 2.45
C VAL A 258 22.87 13.23 1.64
#